data_b772dbd59b82ed21b3c117c5f2215cf3
#
_entry.id   b772dbd59b82ed21b3c117c5f2215cf3
#
_cell.length_a   1.000
_cell.length_b   1.000
_cell.length_c   1.000
_cell.angle_alpha   90.00
_cell.angle_beta   90.00
_cell.angle_gamma   90.00
#
_symmetry.space_group_name_H-M   'P 1'
#
loop_
_entity.id
_entity.type
_entity.pdbx_description
1 polymer ?
#
loop_
_entity_poly.entity_id
_entity_poly.type
_entity_poly.pdbx_seq_one_letter_code
_entity_poly.pdbx_strand_id
1 'polypeptide(L)'
;MIRTYFGLEQDPFHPSNVELLPSQDEILSTLRVHCQQGGLCVLVGEPGTGKSVIKQALKDLDPKMLLTPTVNRTLHTYHSVLRILCEAFNIEPDGLAHKCESALIAQADKINKQGKMLAPIIDDAHLMEVDALRRLRLVFEDFPKNHNLVLIAQPELLSKLSLAVNDDLRSRVTYSVLLQKLAPDDAIQFILRQLDKVALGHNTFTDDALSLIARSSEGALRKVRNLALAAMLEAVRDRTKTIDLKQVNRVLMQPHWRRERDLGD
;
A
#
# COMPACT_ATOMS: atom_id res chain seq x y z
N MET A 1 10.87 -12.44 -21.68
CA MET A 1 11.66 -13.64 -21.37
C MET A 1 10.79 -14.70 -20.71
N ILE A 2 10.24 -14.47 -19.48
CA ILE A 2 9.34 -15.43 -18.79
C ILE A 2 8.12 -15.75 -19.65
N ARG A 3 7.37 -14.75 -20.10
CA ARG A 3 6.15 -14.96 -20.91
C ARG A 3 6.40 -15.86 -22.12
N THR A 4 7.42 -15.56 -22.92
CA THR A 4 7.75 -16.36 -24.12
C THR A 4 8.14 -17.79 -23.77
N TYR A 5 8.89 -18.00 -22.68
CA TYR A 5 9.36 -19.33 -22.28
C TYR A 5 8.25 -20.22 -21.73
N PHE A 6 7.38 -19.64 -20.86
CA PHE A 6 6.27 -20.37 -20.27
C PHE A 6 5.00 -20.36 -21.12
N GLY A 7 4.97 -19.59 -22.24
CA GLY A 7 3.80 -19.48 -23.12
C GLY A 7 2.68 -18.63 -22.55
N LEU A 8 3.03 -17.53 -21.83
CA LEU A 8 2.08 -16.70 -21.11
C LEU A 8 1.75 -15.42 -21.86
N GLU A 9 0.51 -14.97 -21.76
CA GLU A 9 0.10 -13.64 -22.21
C GLU A 9 0.57 -12.54 -21.24
N GLN A 10 0.56 -12.83 -19.95
CA GLN A 10 0.92 -11.89 -18.88
C GLN A 10 1.97 -12.49 -17.93
N ASP A 11 2.68 -11.64 -17.21
CA ASP A 11 3.57 -12.05 -16.14
C ASP A 11 2.75 -12.33 -14.88
N PRO A 12 2.82 -13.54 -14.27
CA PRO A 12 2.03 -13.87 -13.10
C PRO A 12 2.30 -12.98 -11.90
N PHE A 13 3.51 -12.44 -11.81
CA PHE A 13 3.94 -11.60 -10.68
C PHE A 13 4.06 -10.12 -11.04
N HIS A 14 3.41 -9.65 -12.12
CA HIS A 14 3.40 -8.24 -12.46
C HIS A 14 2.67 -7.42 -11.39
N PRO A 15 3.17 -6.23 -10.99
CA PRO A 15 2.58 -5.42 -9.92
C PRO A 15 1.10 -5.05 -10.11
N SER A 16 0.65 -4.90 -11.34
CA SER A 16 -0.76 -4.59 -11.66
C SER A 16 -1.71 -5.78 -11.52
N ASN A 17 -1.19 -7.00 -11.40
CA ASN A 17 -2.00 -8.22 -11.35
C ASN A 17 -2.28 -8.70 -9.90
N VAL A 18 -1.89 -7.92 -8.91
CA VAL A 18 -2.09 -8.30 -7.50
C VAL A 18 -3.53 -8.04 -7.10
N GLU A 19 -4.24 -9.12 -6.77
CA GLU A 19 -5.55 -9.06 -6.12
C GLU A 19 -5.40 -8.85 -4.63
N LEU A 20 -6.48 -8.33 -4.05
CA LEU A 20 -6.62 -8.28 -2.60
C LEU A 20 -6.67 -9.69 -2.02
N LEU A 21 -5.94 -9.90 -0.96
CA LEU A 21 -6.12 -11.07 -0.11
C LEU A 21 -7.43 -10.92 0.68
N PRO A 22 -8.06 -12.02 1.16
CA PRO A 22 -9.30 -11.93 1.92
C PRO A 22 -9.25 -10.95 3.09
N SER A 23 -8.16 -10.94 3.86
CA SER A 23 -7.92 -9.99 4.94
C SER A 23 -7.78 -8.54 4.47
N GLN A 24 -7.23 -8.31 3.28
CA GLN A 24 -7.11 -6.98 2.69
C GLN A 24 -8.45 -6.49 2.15
N ASP A 25 -9.29 -7.37 1.63
CA ASP A 25 -10.64 -7.06 1.16
C ASP A 25 -11.56 -6.66 2.33
N GLU A 26 -11.45 -7.34 3.46
CA GLU A 26 -12.14 -6.96 4.70
C GLU A 26 -11.74 -5.56 5.18
N ILE A 27 -10.44 -5.27 5.17
CA ILE A 27 -9.92 -3.95 5.52
C ILE A 27 -10.43 -2.89 4.54
N LEU A 28 -10.42 -3.17 3.24
CA LEU A 28 -10.93 -2.24 2.23
C LEU A 28 -12.42 -1.96 2.43
N SER A 29 -13.21 -2.99 2.70
CA SER A 29 -14.63 -2.87 2.97
C SER A 29 -14.91 -1.99 4.19
N THR A 30 -14.14 -2.15 5.27
CA THR A 30 -14.23 -1.32 6.47
C THR A 30 -13.80 0.12 6.20
N LEU A 31 -12.68 0.32 5.50
CA LEU A 31 -12.23 1.65 5.08
C LEU A 31 -13.29 2.38 4.25
N ARG A 32 -13.96 1.66 3.35
CA ARG A 32 -15.05 2.22 2.54
C ARG A 32 -16.16 2.81 3.41
N VAL A 33 -16.59 2.06 4.44
CA VAL A 33 -17.63 2.54 5.36
C VAL A 33 -17.18 3.81 6.08
N HIS A 34 -15.95 3.81 6.63
CA HIS A 34 -15.41 4.97 7.32
C HIS A 34 -15.23 6.18 6.39
N CYS A 35 -14.79 5.96 5.14
CA CYS A 35 -14.68 7.02 4.14
C CYS A 35 -16.04 7.67 3.82
N GLN A 36 -17.15 6.94 3.97
CA GLN A 36 -18.50 7.48 3.78
C GLN A 36 -19.01 8.24 5.01
N GLN A 37 -18.52 7.93 6.20
CA GLN A 37 -18.95 8.57 7.45
C GLN A 37 -18.13 9.82 7.81
N GLY A 38 -16.98 9.98 7.17
CA GLY A 38 -16.00 11.01 7.50
C GLY A 38 -15.12 10.66 8.70
N GLY A 39 -13.98 11.34 8.81
CA GLY A 39 -13.06 11.17 9.92
C GLY A 39 -11.59 11.00 9.51
N LEU A 40 -10.80 10.37 10.37
CA LEU A 40 -9.38 10.10 10.17
C LEU A 40 -9.14 8.58 10.20
N CYS A 41 -8.74 8.02 9.06
CA CYS A 41 -8.37 6.60 8.96
C CYS A 41 -6.86 6.42 8.93
N VAL A 42 -6.36 5.40 9.60
CA VAL A 42 -4.91 5.09 9.69
C VAL A 42 -4.67 3.65 9.28
N LEU A 43 -4.05 3.45 8.12
CA LEU A 43 -3.63 2.14 7.60
C LEU A 43 -2.13 1.96 7.83
N VAL A 44 -1.76 1.05 8.70
CA VAL A 44 -0.38 0.83 9.11
C VAL A 44 0.08 -0.56 8.70
N GLY A 45 1.36 -0.73 8.43
CA GLY A 45 1.98 -2.03 8.19
C GLY A 45 3.44 -1.90 7.84
N GLU A 46 4.17 -2.98 8.05
CA GLU A 46 5.57 -3.11 7.67
C GLU A 46 5.78 -2.89 6.15
N PRO A 47 7.00 -2.56 5.69
CA PRO A 47 7.31 -2.50 4.28
C PRO A 47 6.98 -3.81 3.56
N GLY A 48 6.23 -3.71 2.45
CA GLY A 48 5.91 -4.89 1.64
C GLY A 48 4.69 -5.70 2.07
N THR A 49 3.93 -5.31 3.10
CA THR A 49 2.71 -6.02 3.57
C THR A 49 1.48 -5.84 2.67
N GLY A 50 1.54 -4.97 1.66
CA GLY A 50 0.43 -4.77 0.73
C GLY A 50 -0.35 -3.45 0.92
N LYS A 51 0.12 -2.50 1.72
CA LYS A 51 -0.49 -1.16 1.87
C LYS A 51 -0.80 -0.50 0.52
N SER A 52 0.14 -0.57 -0.42
CA SER A 52 -0.04 0.02 -1.76
C SER A 52 -1.13 -0.67 -2.59
N VAL A 53 -1.40 -1.96 -2.33
CA VAL A 53 -2.49 -2.71 -2.96
C VAL A 53 -3.83 -2.20 -2.47
N ILE A 54 -4.01 -2.07 -1.15
CA ILE A 54 -5.22 -1.51 -0.53
C ILE A 54 -5.42 -0.05 -0.98
N LYS A 55 -4.33 0.75 -1.02
CA LYS A 55 -4.37 2.12 -1.53
C LYS A 55 -4.93 2.18 -2.95
N GLN A 56 -4.42 1.33 -3.84
CA GLN A 56 -4.91 1.31 -5.23
C GLN A 56 -6.35 0.84 -5.31
N ALA A 57 -6.71 -0.21 -4.58
CA ALA A 57 -8.09 -0.69 -4.52
C ALA A 57 -9.07 0.35 -3.99
N LEU A 58 -8.68 1.15 -2.98
CA LEU A 58 -9.49 2.26 -2.46
C LEU A 58 -9.70 3.34 -3.53
N LYS A 59 -8.69 3.64 -4.33
CA LYS A 59 -8.80 4.60 -5.45
C LYS A 59 -9.72 4.12 -6.56
N ASP A 60 -9.72 2.81 -6.82
CA ASP A 60 -10.47 2.20 -7.91
C ASP A 60 -11.91 1.83 -7.52
N LEU A 61 -12.24 1.93 -6.23
CA LEU A 61 -13.50 1.44 -5.67
C LEU A 61 -14.73 2.17 -6.22
N ASP A 62 -14.69 3.50 -6.24
CA ASP A 62 -15.74 4.33 -6.84
C ASP A 62 -15.18 5.73 -7.20
N PRO A 63 -14.38 5.83 -8.25
CA PRO A 63 -13.69 7.07 -8.60
C PRO A 63 -14.64 8.21 -9.02
N LYS A 64 -15.93 7.92 -9.25
CA LYS A 64 -16.94 8.94 -9.58
C LYS A 64 -17.52 9.60 -8.33
N MET A 65 -17.68 8.84 -7.25
CA MET A 65 -18.30 9.30 -6.01
C MET A 65 -17.30 9.57 -4.89
N LEU A 66 -16.20 8.80 -4.85
CA LEU A 66 -15.13 8.93 -3.83
C LEU A 66 -13.85 9.45 -4.48
N LEU A 67 -13.53 10.71 -4.26
CA LEU A 67 -12.32 11.33 -4.76
C LEU A 67 -11.17 11.12 -3.77
N THR A 68 -10.11 10.47 -4.24
CA THR A 68 -8.94 10.08 -3.43
C THR A 68 -7.65 10.70 -3.96
N PRO A 69 -7.48 12.03 -3.92
CA PRO A 69 -6.21 12.64 -4.27
C PRO A 69 -5.13 12.08 -3.37
N THR A 70 -3.97 11.73 -3.96
CA THR A 70 -2.95 11.00 -3.23
C THR A 70 -1.64 11.79 -3.19
N VAL A 71 -1.12 11.97 -2.00
CA VAL A 71 0.21 12.53 -1.74
C VAL A 71 1.19 11.36 -1.56
N ASN A 72 1.99 11.08 -2.60
CA ASN A 72 2.82 9.87 -2.68
C ASN A 72 4.27 10.05 -2.25
N ARG A 73 4.71 11.26 -1.93
CA ARG A 73 6.11 11.53 -1.63
C ARG A 73 6.31 11.91 -0.18
N THR A 74 7.29 11.30 0.40
CA THR A 74 7.78 11.42 1.76
C THR A 74 8.56 12.72 1.95
N LEU A 75 8.75 13.19 3.14
CA LEU A 75 9.34 14.49 3.49
C LEU A 75 8.41 15.68 3.15
N HIS A 76 7.13 15.47 3.40
CA HIS A 76 6.16 16.55 3.20
C HIS A 76 6.13 17.49 4.38
N THR A 77 6.51 18.71 4.12
CA THR A 77 6.11 19.82 4.98
C THR A 77 4.62 20.06 4.80
N TYR A 78 3.99 20.69 5.79
CA TYR A 78 2.59 21.07 5.71
C TYR A 78 2.25 21.83 4.40
N HIS A 79 3.08 22.80 4.03
CA HIS A 79 2.95 23.56 2.79
C HIS A 79 3.00 22.71 1.52
N SER A 80 3.93 21.76 1.47
CA SER A 80 4.06 20.87 0.29
C SER A 80 2.83 20.00 0.11
N VAL A 81 2.26 19.50 1.21
CA VAL A 81 1.04 18.68 1.16
C VAL A 81 -0.16 19.51 0.68
N LEU A 82 -0.36 20.71 1.23
CA LEU A 82 -1.43 21.61 0.77
C LEU A 82 -1.31 21.92 -0.71
N ARG A 83 -0.09 22.22 -1.18
CA ARG A 83 0.16 22.49 -2.58
C ARG A 83 -0.17 21.32 -3.49
N ILE A 84 0.26 20.09 -3.13
CA ILE A 84 -0.07 18.89 -3.89
C ILE A 84 -1.58 18.65 -3.92
N LEU A 85 -2.28 18.89 -2.81
CA LEU A 85 -3.74 18.77 -2.78
C LEU A 85 -4.42 19.85 -3.66
N CYS A 86 -3.94 21.09 -3.63
CA CYS A 86 -4.44 22.14 -4.52
C CYS A 86 -4.24 21.76 -6.00
N GLU A 87 -3.04 21.29 -6.36
CA GLU A 87 -2.74 20.84 -7.73
C GLU A 87 -3.66 19.68 -8.16
N ALA A 88 -3.95 18.73 -7.26
CA ALA A 88 -4.86 17.61 -7.54
C ALA A 88 -6.30 18.04 -7.84
N PHE A 89 -6.70 19.23 -7.39
CA PHE A 89 -8.02 19.84 -7.66
C PHE A 89 -7.98 20.96 -8.69
N ASN A 90 -6.86 21.14 -9.41
CA ASN A 90 -6.65 22.24 -10.34
C ASN A 90 -6.87 23.63 -9.69
N ILE A 91 -6.50 23.76 -8.43
CA ILE A 91 -6.46 25.02 -7.72
C ILE A 91 -5.04 25.58 -7.86
N GLU A 92 -4.89 26.80 -8.37
CA GLU A 92 -3.59 27.44 -8.40
C GLU A 92 -3.12 27.72 -6.96
N PRO A 93 -1.98 27.13 -6.53
CA PRO A 93 -1.47 27.37 -5.18
C PRO A 93 -0.90 28.79 -5.09
N ASP A 94 -1.64 29.69 -4.47
CA ASP A 94 -1.16 31.03 -4.12
C ASP A 94 -0.23 30.93 -2.91
N GLY A 95 1.06 31.02 -3.06
CA GLY A 95 2.17 30.94 -2.11
C GLY A 95 1.94 31.05 -0.58
N LEU A 96 0.73 31.41 -0.13
CA LEU A 96 0.32 31.55 1.26
C LEU A 96 -0.57 30.37 1.71
N ALA A 97 -0.17 29.69 2.81
CA ALA A 97 -0.88 28.50 3.31
C ALA A 97 -2.38 28.74 3.53
N HIS A 98 -2.76 29.83 4.18
CA HIS A 98 -4.15 30.12 4.51
C HIS A 98 -5.05 30.28 3.26
N LYS A 99 -4.50 30.76 2.15
CA LYS A 99 -5.26 30.84 0.88
C LYS A 99 -5.48 29.46 0.28
N CYS A 100 -4.46 28.59 0.32
CA CYS A 100 -4.59 27.20 -0.08
C CYS A 100 -5.62 26.45 0.79
N GLU A 101 -5.59 26.65 2.10
CA GLU A 101 -6.55 26.07 3.05
C GLU A 101 -7.98 26.49 2.69
N SER A 102 -8.22 27.80 2.59
CA SER A 102 -9.55 28.34 2.24
C SER A 102 -10.05 27.83 0.88
N ALA A 103 -9.16 27.75 -0.11
CA ALA A 103 -9.51 27.25 -1.44
C ALA A 103 -9.82 25.74 -1.43
N LEU A 104 -9.10 24.95 -0.63
CA LEU A 104 -9.37 23.51 -0.45
C LEU A 104 -10.70 23.28 0.27
N ILE A 105 -11.02 24.05 1.31
CA ILE A 105 -12.30 23.97 2.03
C ILE A 105 -13.45 24.32 1.07
N ALA A 106 -13.33 25.41 0.32
CA ALA A 106 -14.34 25.80 -0.66
C ALA A 106 -14.53 24.73 -1.76
N GLN A 107 -13.46 24.09 -2.19
CA GLN A 107 -13.53 23.00 -3.15
C GLN A 107 -14.17 21.73 -2.55
N ALA A 108 -13.89 21.40 -1.30
CA ALA A 108 -14.53 20.30 -0.60
C ALA A 108 -16.06 20.52 -0.49
N ASP A 109 -16.50 21.73 -0.17
CA ASP A 109 -17.93 22.10 -0.17
C ASP A 109 -18.58 21.95 -1.54
N LYS A 110 -17.87 22.36 -2.60
CA LYS A 110 -18.35 22.21 -3.97
C LYS A 110 -18.50 20.73 -4.38
N ILE A 111 -17.52 19.89 -4.00
CA ILE A 111 -17.55 18.44 -4.22
C ILE A 111 -18.72 17.83 -3.47
N ASN A 112 -18.93 18.21 -2.20
CA ASN A 112 -20.04 17.73 -1.37
C ASN A 112 -21.41 18.09 -1.94
N LYS A 113 -21.59 19.33 -2.44
CA LYS A 113 -22.82 19.78 -3.13
C LYS A 113 -23.12 18.98 -4.40
N GLN A 114 -22.14 18.34 -5.00
CA GLN A 114 -22.29 17.41 -6.13
C GLN A 114 -22.64 15.98 -5.67
N GLY A 115 -22.85 15.73 -4.39
CA GLY A 115 -23.09 14.41 -3.80
C GLY A 115 -21.85 13.52 -3.74
N LYS A 116 -20.65 14.08 -3.96
CA LYS A 116 -19.39 13.34 -3.92
C LYS A 116 -18.69 13.48 -2.58
N MET A 117 -17.85 12.53 -2.27
CA MET A 117 -17.03 12.51 -1.05
C MET A 117 -15.56 12.67 -1.37
N LEU A 118 -14.81 13.21 -0.43
CA LEU A 118 -13.38 13.42 -0.54
C LEU A 118 -12.65 12.64 0.54
N ALA A 119 -11.71 11.80 0.15
CA ALA A 119 -10.83 11.06 1.05
C ALA A 119 -9.38 11.13 0.56
N PRO A 120 -8.69 12.25 0.78
CA PRO A 120 -7.28 12.36 0.45
C PRO A 120 -6.45 11.31 1.16
N ILE A 121 -5.46 10.77 0.45
CA ILE A 121 -4.58 9.75 0.96
C ILE A 121 -3.18 10.35 1.12
N ILE A 122 -2.64 10.33 2.33
CA ILE A 122 -1.26 10.68 2.61
C ILE A 122 -0.46 9.38 2.76
N ASP A 123 0.34 9.06 1.76
CA ASP A 123 1.19 7.88 1.79
C ASP A 123 2.50 8.18 2.53
N ASP A 124 3.07 7.17 3.19
CA ASP A 124 4.25 7.29 4.04
C ASP A 124 4.13 8.37 5.14
N ALA A 125 2.93 8.54 5.70
CA ALA A 125 2.62 9.56 6.70
C ALA A 125 3.50 9.49 7.98
N HIS A 126 4.16 8.36 8.25
CA HIS A 126 5.11 8.20 9.36
C HIS A 126 6.35 9.11 9.24
N LEU A 127 6.66 9.59 8.03
CA LEU A 127 7.77 10.50 7.75
C LEU A 127 7.41 11.97 7.95
N MET A 128 6.11 12.26 8.10
CA MET A 128 5.67 13.63 8.39
C MET A 128 5.94 14.00 9.87
N GLU A 129 6.24 15.26 10.09
CA GLU A 129 6.24 15.84 11.42
C GLU A 129 4.81 15.81 12.00
N VAL A 130 4.70 15.52 13.31
CA VAL A 130 3.39 15.44 13.99
C VAL A 130 2.63 16.77 13.90
N ASP A 131 3.33 17.89 13.98
CA ASP A 131 2.70 19.21 13.84
C ASP A 131 2.13 19.46 12.44
N ALA A 132 2.75 18.91 11.39
CA ALA A 132 2.19 18.96 10.04
C ALA A 132 0.91 18.13 9.93
N LEU A 133 0.89 16.93 10.53
CA LEU A 133 -0.32 16.09 10.63
C LEU A 133 -1.44 16.78 11.42
N ARG A 134 -1.10 17.44 12.54
CA ARG A 134 -2.04 18.21 13.37
C ARG A 134 -2.67 19.35 12.58
N ARG A 135 -1.89 20.12 11.84
CA ARG A 135 -2.38 21.20 10.98
C ARG A 135 -3.27 20.68 9.85
N LEU A 136 -2.87 19.59 9.18
CA LEU A 136 -3.72 18.96 8.17
C LEU A 136 -5.06 18.57 8.75
N ARG A 137 -5.08 17.89 9.91
CA ARG A 137 -6.31 17.52 10.59
C ARG A 137 -7.22 18.74 10.82
N LEU A 138 -6.68 19.87 11.29
CA LEU A 138 -7.45 21.10 11.51
C LEU A 138 -8.12 21.58 10.23
N VAL A 139 -7.41 21.59 9.09
CA VAL A 139 -8.00 21.95 7.80
C VAL A 139 -9.14 21.00 7.41
N PHE A 140 -8.97 19.69 7.69
CA PHE A 140 -9.99 18.70 7.38
C PHE A 140 -11.19 18.73 8.34
N GLU A 141 -11.08 19.34 9.52
CA GLU A 141 -12.23 19.59 10.41
C GLU A 141 -13.20 20.63 9.83
N ASP A 142 -12.69 21.56 9.02
CA ASP A 142 -13.51 22.55 8.32
C ASP A 142 -14.14 22.01 7.03
N PHE A 143 -13.83 20.76 6.64
CA PHE A 143 -14.46 20.09 5.51
C PHE A 143 -15.86 19.59 5.88
N PRO A 144 -16.75 19.37 4.89
CA PRO A 144 -18.03 18.70 5.15
C PRO A 144 -17.85 17.38 5.90
N LYS A 145 -18.77 17.05 6.81
CA LYS A 145 -18.64 15.94 7.79
C LYS A 145 -18.47 14.55 7.17
N ASN A 146 -18.87 14.36 5.92
CA ASN A 146 -18.72 13.11 5.19
C ASN A 146 -17.37 12.98 4.46
N HIS A 147 -16.44 13.88 4.70
CA HIS A 147 -15.08 13.81 4.15
C HIS A 147 -14.14 13.10 5.12
N ASN A 148 -13.16 12.41 4.57
CA ASN A 148 -12.21 11.62 5.35
C ASN A 148 -10.77 11.98 4.99
N LEU A 149 -9.84 11.71 5.90
CA LEU A 149 -8.40 11.75 5.64
C LEU A 149 -7.84 10.35 5.91
N VAL A 150 -7.13 9.79 4.93
CA VAL A 150 -6.53 8.45 5.05
C VAL A 150 -5.02 8.59 5.16
N LEU A 151 -4.46 8.17 6.28
CA LEU A 151 -3.01 8.09 6.49
C LEU A 151 -2.56 6.65 6.25
N ILE A 152 -1.59 6.48 5.35
CA ILE A 152 -0.92 5.19 5.12
C ILE A 152 0.51 5.31 5.65
N ALA A 153 0.91 4.38 6.54
CA ALA A 153 2.15 4.55 7.29
C ALA A 153 2.82 3.22 7.63
N GLN A 154 4.03 3.32 8.18
CA GLN A 154 4.69 2.25 8.91
C GLN A 154 4.34 2.31 10.41
N PRO A 155 4.63 1.25 11.19
CA PRO A 155 4.24 1.15 12.60
C PRO A 155 4.71 2.30 13.49
N GLU A 156 5.78 3.00 13.10
CA GLU A 156 6.33 4.15 13.81
C GLU A 156 5.29 5.27 13.99
N LEU A 157 4.32 5.41 13.06
CA LEU A 157 3.24 6.38 13.20
C LEU A 157 2.37 6.07 14.42
N LEU A 158 2.03 4.80 14.66
CA LEU A 158 1.25 4.41 15.84
C LEU A 158 2.01 4.71 17.14
N SER A 159 3.31 4.47 17.15
CA SER A 159 4.17 4.81 18.29
C SER A 159 4.18 6.32 18.56
N LYS A 160 4.25 7.15 17.49
CA LYS A 160 4.13 8.61 17.63
C LYS A 160 2.76 9.03 18.17
N LEU A 161 1.67 8.47 17.61
CA LEU A 161 0.29 8.79 18.02
C LEU A 161 -0.02 8.33 19.45
N SER A 162 0.64 7.31 19.96
CA SER A 162 0.42 6.79 21.31
C SER A 162 0.98 7.69 22.44
N LEU A 163 1.85 8.65 22.10
CA LEU A 163 2.36 9.60 23.08
C LEU A 163 1.25 10.53 23.58
N ALA A 164 1.21 10.76 24.89
CA ALA A 164 0.18 11.59 25.53
C ALA A 164 0.08 13.02 24.94
N VAL A 165 1.20 13.56 24.48
CA VAL A 165 1.24 14.90 23.81
C VAL A 165 0.49 14.92 22.49
N ASN A 166 0.20 13.78 21.88
CA ASN A 166 -0.49 13.61 20.60
C ASN A 166 -1.92 13.06 20.75
N ASP A 167 -2.48 13.11 21.96
CA ASP A 167 -3.82 12.62 22.26
C ASP A 167 -4.92 13.35 21.45
N ASP A 168 -4.66 14.61 21.11
CA ASP A 168 -5.52 15.41 20.22
C ASP A 168 -5.66 14.81 18.82
N LEU A 169 -4.60 14.22 18.25
CA LEU A 169 -4.66 13.49 16.99
C LEU A 169 -5.25 12.09 17.16
N ARG A 170 -4.79 11.38 18.20
CA ARG A 170 -5.23 10.00 18.47
C ARG A 170 -6.73 9.91 18.68
N SER A 171 -7.31 10.84 19.44
CA SER A 171 -8.76 10.88 19.72
C SER A 171 -9.64 11.11 18.49
N ARG A 172 -9.08 11.58 17.38
CA ARG A 172 -9.77 11.82 16.12
C ARG A 172 -9.69 10.66 15.14
N VAL A 173 -8.87 9.65 15.43
CA VAL A 173 -8.80 8.46 14.59
C VAL A 173 -10.10 7.68 14.71
N THR A 174 -10.86 7.60 13.62
CA THR A 174 -12.12 6.87 13.54
C THR A 174 -11.93 5.40 13.20
N TYR A 175 -10.84 5.08 12.51
CA TYR A 175 -10.46 3.71 12.17
C TYR A 175 -8.95 3.59 12.08
N SER A 176 -8.39 2.58 12.72
CA SER A 176 -6.99 2.23 12.53
C SER A 176 -6.83 0.73 12.37
N VAL A 177 -5.95 0.32 11.46
CA VAL A 177 -5.67 -1.09 11.22
C VAL A 177 -4.19 -1.31 10.97
N LEU A 178 -3.67 -2.40 11.54
CA LEU A 178 -2.31 -2.87 11.31
C LEU A 178 -2.35 -4.08 10.37
N LEU A 179 -1.84 -3.90 9.14
CA LEU A 179 -1.64 -5.01 8.22
C LEU A 179 -0.61 -5.97 8.77
N GLN A 180 -1.04 -7.20 8.98
CA GLN A 180 -0.16 -8.28 9.41
C GLN A 180 0.69 -8.79 8.25
N LYS A 181 1.83 -9.37 8.57
CA LYS A 181 2.61 -10.18 7.65
C LYS A 181 1.85 -11.45 7.31
N LEU A 182 2.06 -11.97 6.10
CA LEU A 182 1.43 -13.22 5.67
C LEU A 182 1.95 -14.40 6.49
N ALA A 183 1.05 -15.29 6.86
CA ALA A 183 1.46 -16.62 7.29
C ALA A 183 2.11 -17.39 6.11
N PRO A 184 2.97 -18.37 6.38
CA PRO A 184 3.61 -19.15 5.32
C PRO A 184 2.61 -19.76 4.32
N ASP A 185 1.51 -20.31 4.81
CA ASP A 185 0.47 -20.91 3.99
C ASP A 185 -0.23 -19.88 3.09
N ASP A 186 -0.50 -18.68 3.62
CA ASP A 186 -1.08 -17.57 2.84
C ASP A 186 -0.12 -17.10 1.74
N ALA A 187 1.19 -17.12 2.00
CA ALA A 187 2.20 -16.79 1.00
C ALA A 187 2.25 -17.83 -0.13
N ILE A 188 2.12 -19.12 0.20
CA ILE A 188 2.00 -20.21 -0.78
C ILE A 188 0.72 -20.04 -1.60
N GLN A 189 -0.42 -19.84 -0.94
CA GLN A 189 -1.71 -19.62 -1.62
C GLN A 189 -1.67 -18.41 -2.53
N PHE A 190 -0.99 -17.33 -2.13
CA PHE A 190 -0.78 -16.18 -3.00
C PHE A 190 -0.04 -16.56 -4.29
N ILE A 191 1.05 -17.33 -4.20
CA ILE A 191 1.80 -17.77 -5.39
C ILE A 191 0.90 -18.61 -6.30
N LEU A 192 0.20 -19.60 -5.75
CA LEU A 192 -0.67 -20.50 -6.52
C LEU A 192 -1.78 -19.72 -7.25
N ARG A 193 -2.44 -18.78 -6.58
CA ARG A 193 -3.45 -17.92 -7.22
C ARG A 193 -2.87 -17.06 -8.35
N GLN A 194 -1.62 -16.59 -8.23
CA GLN A 194 -0.99 -15.86 -9.33
C GLN A 194 -0.68 -16.76 -10.54
N LEU A 195 -0.37 -18.04 -10.31
CA LEU A 195 -0.21 -19.02 -11.39
C LEU A 195 -1.55 -19.33 -12.08
N ASP A 196 -2.62 -19.51 -11.29
CA ASP A 196 -3.97 -19.77 -11.83
C ASP A 196 -4.43 -18.67 -12.79
N LYS A 197 -4.16 -17.40 -12.46
CA LYS A 197 -4.50 -16.25 -13.32
C LYS A 197 -3.91 -16.30 -14.72
N VAL A 198 -2.77 -16.93 -14.86
CA VAL A 198 -2.06 -17.05 -16.14
C VAL A 198 -2.14 -18.45 -16.71
N ALA A 199 -3.04 -19.29 -16.16
CA ALA A 199 -3.24 -20.67 -16.53
C ALA A 199 -1.96 -21.55 -16.46
N LEU A 200 -1.07 -21.25 -15.49
CA LEU A 200 0.05 -22.13 -15.18
C LEU A 200 -0.34 -23.15 -14.12
N GLY A 201 0.07 -24.39 -14.34
CA GLY A 201 -0.17 -25.47 -13.37
C GLY A 201 0.62 -25.24 -12.07
N HIS A 202 0.06 -25.69 -10.95
CA HIS A 202 0.69 -25.61 -9.63
C HIS A 202 2.03 -26.39 -9.56
N ASN A 203 2.21 -27.39 -10.41
CA ASN A 203 3.47 -28.11 -10.58
C ASN A 203 4.62 -27.27 -11.18
N THR A 204 4.37 -26.01 -11.50
CA THR A 204 5.41 -25.05 -11.91
C THR A 204 6.41 -24.80 -10.78
N PHE A 205 5.98 -24.83 -9.53
CA PHE A 205 6.84 -24.80 -8.36
C PHE A 205 6.70 -26.12 -7.59
N THR A 206 7.82 -26.66 -7.09
CA THR A 206 7.76 -27.78 -6.14
C THR A 206 7.32 -27.27 -4.75
N ASP A 207 6.74 -28.16 -3.94
CA ASP A 207 6.31 -27.83 -2.57
C ASP A 207 7.46 -27.32 -1.71
N ASP A 208 8.66 -27.87 -1.90
CA ASP A 208 9.86 -27.42 -1.21
C ASP A 208 10.27 -26.01 -1.63
N ALA A 209 10.16 -25.68 -2.93
CA ALA A 209 10.44 -24.35 -3.44
C ALA A 209 9.43 -23.32 -2.90
N LEU A 210 8.14 -23.64 -2.88
CA LEU A 210 7.08 -22.82 -2.30
C LEU A 210 7.34 -22.57 -0.81
N SER A 211 7.65 -23.63 -0.06
CA SER A 211 7.95 -23.54 1.38
C SER A 211 9.19 -22.68 1.66
N LEU A 212 10.23 -22.79 0.82
CA LEU A 212 11.42 -21.98 0.96
C LEU A 212 11.15 -20.49 0.67
N ILE A 213 10.39 -20.18 -0.39
CA ILE A 213 9.98 -18.81 -0.71
C ILE A 213 9.13 -18.23 0.43
N ALA A 214 8.16 -18.96 0.93
CA ALA A 214 7.28 -18.51 2.01
C ALA A 214 8.07 -18.15 3.29
N ARG A 215 9.00 -19.02 3.70
CA ARG A 215 9.86 -18.77 4.87
C ARG A 215 10.83 -17.61 4.66
N SER A 216 11.50 -17.56 3.50
CA SER A 216 12.51 -16.53 3.21
C SER A 216 11.92 -15.14 2.99
N SER A 217 10.64 -15.06 2.63
CA SER A 217 9.92 -13.79 2.46
C SER A 217 9.55 -13.11 3.78
N GLU A 218 9.61 -13.83 4.91
CA GLU A 218 9.22 -13.33 6.23
C GLU A 218 7.80 -12.74 6.27
N GLY A 219 6.90 -13.25 5.43
CA GLY A 219 5.54 -12.80 5.29
C GLY A 219 5.34 -11.46 4.57
N ALA A 220 6.41 -10.89 3.99
CA ALA A 220 6.30 -9.67 3.21
C ALA A 220 5.84 -10.01 1.78
N LEU A 221 4.62 -9.65 1.40
CA LEU A 221 4.00 -9.91 0.09
C LEU A 221 4.91 -9.48 -1.08
N ARG A 222 5.60 -8.34 -0.95
CA ARG A 222 6.57 -7.86 -1.95
C ARG A 222 7.73 -8.83 -2.11
N LYS A 223 8.25 -9.38 -1.00
CA LYS A 223 9.34 -10.36 -1.03
C LYS A 223 8.88 -11.68 -1.65
N VAL A 224 7.68 -12.18 -1.29
CA VAL A 224 7.08 -13.39 -1.89
C VAL A 224 7.05 -13.24 -3.41
N ARG A 225 6.46 -12.15 -3.89
CA ARG A 225 6.34 -11.88 -5.32
C ARG A 225 7.70 -11.80 -6.03
N ASN A 226 8.64 -11.06 -5.45
CA ASN A 226 9.95 -10.85 -6.05
C ASN A 226 10.79 -12.15 -6.08
N LEU A 227 10.72 -12.97 -5.01
CA LEU A 227 11.39 -14.27 -4.97
C LEU A 227 10.81 -15.24 -6.01
N ALA A 228 9.48 -15.33 -6.10
CA ALA A 228 8.82 -16.18 -7.07
C ALA A 228 9.17 -15.77 -8.51
N LEU A 229 9.11 -14.47 -8.82
CA LEU A 229 9.50 -13.93 -10.12
C LEU A 229 10.96 -14.23 -10.46
N ALA A 230 11.89 -13.98 -9.52
CA ALA A 230 13.31 -14.22 -9.72
C ALA A 230 13.62 -15.71 -9.88
N ALA A 231 12.93 -16.60 -9.15
CA ALA A 231 13.07 -18.05 -9.30
C ALA A 231 12.59 -18.53 -10.69
N MET A 232 11.51 -17.93 -11.22
CA MET A 232 11.08 -18.18 -12.60
C MET A 232 12.13 -17.74 -13.64
N LEU A 233 12.81 -16.62 -13.40
CA LEU A 233 13.91 -16.17 -14.29
C LEU A 233 15.09 -17.15 -14.26
N GLU A 234 15.44 -17.68 -13.09
CA GLU A 234 16.48 -18.70 -12.98
C GLU A 234 16.07 -20.00 -13.67
N ALA A 235 14.79 -20.41 -13.61
CA ALA A 235 14.28 -21.55 -14.35
C ALA A 235 14.38 -21.38 -15.88
N VAL A 236 14.13 -20.17 -16.38
CA VAL A 236 14.34 -19.85 -17.80
C VAL A 236 15.81 -20.00 -18.19
N ARG A 237 16.76 -19.58 -17.32
CA ARG A 237 18.21 -19.75 -17.55
C ARG A 237 18.61 -21.22 -17.58
N ASP A 238 18.05 -22.02 -16.67
CA ASP A 238 18.29 -23.46 -16.60
C ASP A 238 17.52 -24.24 -17.67
N ARG A 239 16.66 -23.59 -18.47
CA ARG A 239 15.77 -24.19 -19.46
C ARG A 239 14.85 -25.27 -18.88
N THR A 240 14.38 -25.06 -17.66
CA THR A 240 13.42 -25.93 -16.99
C THR A 240 12.08 -25.22 -16.82
N LYS A 241 10.96 -25.95 -16.88
CA LYS A 241 9.62 -25.40 -16.61
C LYS A 241 9.19 -25.60 -15.15
N THR A 242 9.97 -26.36 -14.38
CA THR A 242 9.75 -26.59 -12.95
C THR A 242 10.78 -25.85 -12.13
N ILE A 243 10.32 -25.12 -11.14
CA ILE A 243 11.13 -24.40 -10.18
C ILE A 243 11.26 -25.23 -8.92
N ASP A 244 12.48 -25.58 -8.56
CA ASP A 244 12.82 -26.33 -7.37
C ASP A 244 13.70 -25.50 -6.40
N LEU A 245 14.19 -26.13 -5.34
CA LEU A 245 15.08 -25.52 -4.37
C LEU A 245 16.34 -24.89 -4.99
N LYS A 246 16.85 -25.44 -6.09
CA LYS A 246 18.07 -24.96 -6.76
C LYS A 246 17.91 -23.53 -7.27
N GLN A 247 16.81 -23.26 -7.98
CA GLN A 247 16.54 -21.92 -8.52
C GLN A 247 16.30 -20.92 -7.39
N VAL A 248 15.50 -21.29 -6.38
CA VAL A 248 15.21 -20.41 -5.23
C VAL A 248 16.49 -20.10 -4.43
N ASN A 249 17.32 -21.09 -4.13
CA ASN A 249 18.59 -20.90 -3.44
C ASN A 249 19.53 -19.98 -4.21
N ARG A 250 19.60 -20.12 -5.55
CA ARG A 250 20.43 -19.23 -6.37
C ARG A 250 19.98 -17.77 -6.26
N VAL A 251 18.67 -17.52 -6.20
CA VAL A 251 18.14 -16.17 -5.95
C VAL A 251 18.54 -15.68 -4.57
N LEU A 252 18.37 -16.51 -3.54
CA LEU A 252 18.68 -16.14 -2.15
C LEU A 252 20.19 -15.87 -1.92
N MET A 253 21.05 -16.42 -2.78
CA MET A 253 22.50 -16.15 -2.76
C MET A 253 22.84 -14.74 -3.30
N GLN A 254 21.93 -14.04 -3.96
CA GLN A 254 22.18 -12.69 -4.45
C GLN A 254 22.35 -11.71 -3.27
N PRO A 255 23.25 -10.70 -3.38
CA PRO A 255 23.64 -9.86 -2.23
C PRO A 255 22.47 -9.18 -1.51
N HIS A 256 21.46 -8.69 -2.25
CA HIS A 256 20.31 -7.98 -1.67
C HIS A 256 19.29 -8.88 -0.93
N TRP A 257 19.44 -10.21 -1.01
CA TRP A 257 18.66 -11.17 -0.23
C TRP A 257 19.37 -11.64 1.02
N ARG A 258 20.72 -11.46 1.09
CA ARG A 258 21.49 -11.84 2.27
C ARG A 258 21.24 -10.85 3.40
N ARG A 259 21.18 -11.35 4.62
CA ARG A 259 21.16 -10.51 5.83
C ARG A 259 22.57 -10.00 6.11
N GLU A 260 22.70 -8.86 6.80
CA GLU A 260 23.99 -8.35 7.28
C GLU A 260 24.80 -9.40 8.04
N ARG A 261 24.12 -10.30 8.76
CA ARG A 261 24.75 -11.42 9.48
C ARG A 261 25.43 -12.44 8.57
N ASP A 262 24.99 -12.55 7.32
CA ASP A 262 25.49 -13.52 6.33
C ASP A 262 26.61 -12.92 5.45
N LEU A 263 26.93 -11.64 5.65
CA LEU A 263 27.96 -10.91 4.92
C LEU A 263 29.29 -10.80 5.69
N GLY A 264 29.37 -11.39 6.87
CA GLY A 264 30.46 -11.26 7.84
C GLY A 264 31.46 -12.43 7.89
N ASP A 265 31.55 -13.26 6.84
CA ASP A 265 32.58 -14.30 6.67
C ASP A 265 33.37 -14.11 5.38
#